data_fbb6c07dec309f6ccfa79ce66defd1f1
#
_entry.id   fbb6c07dec309f6ccfa79ce66defd1f1
#
_cell.length_a   1.000
_cell.length_b   1.000
_cell.length_c   1.000
_cell.angle_alpha   90.00
_cell.angle_beta   90.00
_cell.angle_gamma   90.00
#
_symmetry.space_group_name_H-M   'P 1'
#
loop_
_entity.id
_entity.type
_entity.pdbx_description
1 polymer ?
#
loop_
_entity_poly.entity_id
_entity_poly.type
_entity_poly.pdbx_seq_one_letter_code
_entity_poly.pdbx_strand_id
1 'polypeptide(L)'
;MAVRLDVKTANALVSDDVIQTLEMFHYTTDPDLRVIENFTGMHGKKIGGAMMDLRGLRQRAKQKFEIGQEMFFTKPLLEQASSEPVAKYRAQRFVDAGFSYVVDACCGCGSDAITLAQAGIKVDAYDINEITTVFATKNAEVCGVTDNLSIHCADSTEVELPEGAIMLDPARRKGSKRIINPEMWSPSPEAIGDLIKSRPAACLKLSPATDIELLLELFPAPDEIEVISYRGEAKEMVFWYGKLASGVERRATILPSGDSCSGDKNSQAPTADEIGDFIFDPNPALVRAGLVGKMAGELDLKNIDPHIGYLTGNKQLSSSFLSCLKVLAIDSLDPRKIRVIMRDHQVGSIQIRKRGISESPVALTKRFLPKSYGDKHFTFIATRVKDSHIGILAELIE
;
A
#
# COMPACT_ATOMS: atom_id res chain seq x y z
N MET A 1 -24.66 -8.53 -11.84
CA MET A 1 -24.06 -7.36 -12.53
C MET A 1 -23.98 -6.22 -11.56
N ALA A 2 -22.81 -5.59 -11.36
CA ALA A 2 -22.71 -4.39 -10.53
C ALA A 2 -23.57 -3.26 -11.13
N VAL A 3 -24.35 -2.59 -10.30
CA VAL A 3 -25.19 -1.47 -10.72
C VAL A 3 -24.26 -0.32 -11.15
N ARG A 4 -24.45 0.20 -12.36
CA ARG A 4 -23.74 1.42 -12.78
C ARG A 4 -24.27 2.59 -11.95
N LEU A 5 -23.46 3.07 -11.03
CA LEU A 5 -23.77 4.19 -10.16
C LEU A 5 -23.81 5.48 -10.98
N ASP A 6 -24.85 6.28 -10.80
CA ASP A 6 -24.95 7.67 -11.28
C ASP A 6 -25.12 8.61 -10.08
N VAL A 7 -25.01 9.91 -10.31
CA VAL A 7 -25.10 10.95 -9.27
C VAL A 7 -26.41 10.87 -8.48
N LYS A 8 -27.54 10.64 -9.17
CA LYS A 8 -28.86 10.51 -8.51
C LYS A 8 -28.88 9.34 -7.53
N THR A 9 -28.29 8.20 -7.92
CA THR A 9 -28.21 7.01 -7.07
C THR A 9 -27.21 7.22 -5.92
N ALA A 10 -26.09 7.92 -6.16
CA ALA A 10 -25.13 8.27 -5.12
C ALA A 10 -25.77 9.17 -4.05
N ASN A 11 -26.49 10.21 -4.46
CA ASN A 11 -27.25 11.09 -3.53
C ASN A 11 -28.32 10.30 -2.75
N ALA A 12 -29.01 9.36 -3.39
CA ALA A 12 -29.96 8.51 -2.69
C ALA A 12 -29.28 7.61 -1.64
N LEU A 13 -28.09 7.06 -1.93
CA LEU A 13 -27.35 6.21 -0.98
C LEU A 13 -26.95 6.94 0.31
N VAL A 14 -26.73 8.26 0.25
CA VAL A 14 -26.34 9.07 1.42
C VAL A 14 -27.53 9.74 2.11
N SER A 15 -28.78 9.50 1.66
CA SER A 15 -29.98 10.02 2.30
C SER A 15 -30.30 9.28 3.60
N ASP A 16 -30.95 9.97 4.55
CA ASP A 16 -31.22 9.43 5.89
C ASP A 16 -32.09 8.17 5.87
N ASP A 17 -33.08 8.09 4.98
CA ASP A 17 -33.96 6.92 4.84
C ASP A 17 -33.21 5.67 4.36
N VAL A 18 -32.27 5.83 3.42
CA VAL A 18 -31.41 4.74 2.95
C VAL A 18 -30.40 4.35 4.02
N ILE A 19 -29.82 5.32 4.73
CA ILE A 19 -28.89 5.06 5.84
C ILE A 19 -29.59 4.28 6.94
N GLN A 20 -30.77 4.71 7.39
CA GLN A 20 -31.55 3.97 8.39
C GLN A 20 -31.82 2.52 7.95
N THR A 21 -32.19 2.33 6.68
CA THR A 21 -32.39 0.98 6.15
C THR A 21 -31.11 0.15 6.15
N LEU A 22 -29.94 0.73 5.78
CA LEU A 22 -28.65 0.05 5.85
C LEU A 22 -28.30 -0.34 7.29
N GLU A 23 -28.56 0.52 8.27
CA GLU A 23 -28.34 0.26 9.69
C GLU A 23 -29.22 -0.87 10.23
N MET A 24 -30.50 -0.92 9.86
CA MET A 24 -31.41 -2.02 10.24
C MET A 24 -30.87 -3.40 9.84
N PHE A 25 -30.14 -3.48 8.72
CA PHE A 25 -29.57 -4.73 8.21
C PHE A 25 -28.06 -4.85 8.43
N HIS A 26 -27.46 -3.99 9.25
CA HIS A 26 -26.01 -3.97 9.46
C HIS A 26 -25.49 -5.25 10.11
N TYR A 27 -26.18 -5.75 11.15
CA TYR A 27 -25.80 -6.94 11.92
C TYR A 27 -26.68 -8.15 11.61
N THR A 28 -27.46 -8.11 10.53
CA THR A 28 -28.32 -9.24 10.20
C THR A 28 -27.53 -10.46 9.75
N THR A 29 -27.95 -11.63 10.22
CA THR A 29 -27.50 -12.95 9.73
C THR A 29 -28.36 -13.45 8.57
N ASP A 30 -29.33 -12.65 8.12
CA ASP A 30 -30.21 -13.03 7.02
C ASP A 30 -29.37 -13.29 5.74
N PRO A 31 -29.79 -14.27 4.94
CA PRO A 31 -29.18 -14.53 3.65
C PRO A 31 -29.21 -13.27 2.75
N ASP A 32 -28.16 -13.05 1.97
CA ASP A 32 -28.04 -11.89 1.06
C ASP A 32 -29.25 -11.73 0.12
N LEU A 33 -29.88 -12.84 -0.28
CA LEU A 33 -31.08 -12.83 -1.10
C LEU A 33 -32.26 -12.11 -0.40
N ARG A 34 -32.45 -12.37 0.89
CA ARG A 34 -33.52 -11.73 1.67
C ARG A 34 -33.24 -10.25 1.92
N VAL A 35 -31.97 -9.92 2.17
CA VAL A 35 -31.55 -8.53 2.35
C VAL A 35 -31.79 -7.71 1.08
N ILE A 36 -31.43 -8.24 -0.10
CA ILE A 36 -31.63 -7.52 -1.36
C ILE A 36 -33.13 -7.41 -1.71
N GLU A 37 -33.96 -8.38 -1.36
CA GLU A 37 -35.41 -8.29 -1.52
C GLU A 37 -35.99 -7.14 -0.68
N ASN A 38 -35.56 -6.98 0.57
CA ASN A 38 -35.96 -5.87 1.42
C ASN A 38 -35.49 -4.52 0.85
N PHE A 39 -34.22 -4.41 0.50
CA PHE A 39 -33.67 -3.18 -0.08
C PHE A 39 -34.39 -2.78 -1.37
N THR A 40 -34.66 -3.75 -2.24
CA THR A 40 -35.36 -3.47 -3.51
C THR A 40 -36.83 -3.19 -3.31
N GLY A 41 -37.47 -3.78 -2.32
CA GLY A 41 -38.86 -3.52 -1.94
C GLY A 41 -39.07 -2.11 -1.39
N MET A 42 -38.13 -1.62 -0.56
CA MET A 42 -38.22 -0.30 0.08
C MET A 42 -37.78 0.84 -0.86
N HIS A 43 -36.69 0.65 -1.61
CA HIS A 43 -36.03 1.73 -2.35
C HIS A 43 -36.00 1.51 -3.88
N GLY A 44 -36.61 0.44 -4.39
CA GLY A 44 -36.60 0.08 -5.80
C GLY A 44 -35.32 -0.62 -6.25
N LYS A 45 -35.38 -1.29 -7.40
CA LYS A 45 -34.32 -2.18 -7.88
C LYS A 45 -32.93 -1.52 -8.01
N LYS A 46 -32.88 -0.28 -8.47
CA LYS A 46 -31.61 0.41 -8.72
C LYS A 46 -30.91 0.80 -7.43
N ILE A 47 -31.63 1.44 -6.51
CA ILE A 47 -31.06 1.88 -5.21
C ILE A 47 -30.81 0.63 -4.35
N GLY A 48 -31.73 -0.32 -4.25
CA GLY A 48 -31.54 -1.55 -3.48
C GLY A 48 -30.35 -2.38 -3.94
N GLY A 49 -30.09 -2.45 -5.26
CA GLY A 49 -28.89 -3.08 -5.79
C GLY A 49 -27.61 -2.34 -5.39
N ALA A 50 -27.62 -1.01 -5.43
CA ALA A 50 -26.48 -0.17 -5.01
C ALA A 50 -26.24 -0.27 -3.48
N MET A 51 -27.30 -0.37 -2.67
CA MET A 51 -27.20 -0.64 -1.21
C MET A 51 -26.53 -1.96 -0.93
N MET A 52 -26.86 -3.01 -1.70
CA MET A 52 -26.24 -4.33 -1.54
C MET A 52 -24.75 -4.30 -1.90
N ASP A 53 -24.38 -3.62 -3.00
CA ASP A 53 -22.98 -3.42 -3.37
C ASP A 53 -22.23 -2.65 -2.26
N LEU A 54 -22.81 -1.56 -1.74
CA LEU A 54 -22.23 -0.76 -0.64
C LEU A 54 -22.06 -1.59 0.64
N ARG A 55 -23.05 -2.42 1.01
CA ARG A 55 -22.97 -3.33 2.16
C ARG A 55 -21.74 -4.25 2.05
N GLY A 56 -21.53 -4.83 0.87
CA GLY A 56 -20.35 -5.68 0.61
C GLY A 56 -19.04 -4.91 0.68
N LEU A 57 -19.02 -3.66 0.21
CA LEU A 57 -17.83 -2.78 0.29
C LEU A 57 -17.54 -2.38 1.75
N ARG A 58 -18.53 -2.06 2.55
CA ARG A 58 -18.40 -1.74 3.98
C ARG A 58 -17.77 -2.89 4.78
N GLN A 59 -18.12 -4.16 4.49
CA GLN A 59 -17.49 -5.32 5.12
C GLN A 59 -15.98 -5.40 4.80
N ARG A 60 -15.59 -5.06 3.59
CA ARG A 60 -14.18 -5.02 3.16
C ARG A 60 -13.44 -3.80 3.73
N ALA A 61 -14.13 -2.67 3.89
CA ALA A 61 -13.57 -1.43 4.38
C ALA A 61 -13.05 -1.52 5.83
N LYS A 62 -13.57 -2.45 6.66
CA LYS A 62 -13.04 -2.77 8.00
C LYS A 62 -11.53 -3.07 8.01
N GLN A 63 -11.00 -3.57 6.91
CA GLN A 63 -9.58 -3.89 6.80
C GLN A 63 -8.69 -2.64 6.64
N LYS A 64 -9.31 -1.52 6.24
CA LYS A 64 -8.63 -0.25 5.96
C LYS A 64 -8.95 0.85 6.95
N PHE A 65 -10.18 0.87 7.48
CA PHE A 65 -10.73 1.96 8.30
C PHE A 65 -11.42 1.39 9.53
N GLU A 66 -11.22 2.03 10.67
CA GLU A 66 -11.87 1.65 11.95
C GLU A 66 -13.39 1.69 11.82
N ILE A 67 -13.94 2.79 11.28
CA ILE A 67 -15.37 2.97 11.06
C ILE A 67 -15.81 2.66 9.61
N GLY A 68 -15.04 1.85 8.90
CA GLY A 68 -15.29 1.53 7.49
C GLY A 68 -16.68 0.97 7.18
N GLN A 69 -17.38 0.44 8.19
CA GLN A 69 -18.74 -0.06 8.05
C GLN A 69 -19.80 1.03 7.89
N GLU A 70 -19.48 2.26 8.27
CA GLU A 70 -20.39 3.41 8.18
C GLU A 70 -20.08 4.29 6.97
N MET A 71 -18.87 4.14 6.39
CA MET A 71 -18.39 4.93 5.27
C MET A 71 -19.00 4.52 3.92
N PHE A 72 -18.83 5.39 2.92
CA PHE A 72 -19.39 5.25 1.58
C PHE A 72 -18.30 5.12 0.53
N PHE A 73 -18.44 4.12 -0.34
CA PHE A 73 -17.45 3.79 -1.36
C PHE A 73 -18.09 3.30 -2.65
N THR A 74 -17.42 3.55 -3.76
CA THR A 74 -17.47 2.64 -4.92
C THR A 74 -16.35 1.62 -4.80
N LYS A 75 -16.42 0.53 -5.55
CA LYS A 75 -15.35 -0.47 -5.56
C LYS A 75 -13.97 0.14 -5.91
N PRO A 76 -13.83 0.97 -6.97
CA PRO A 76 -12.57 1.63 -7.27
C PRO A 76 -12.08 2.54 -6.14
N LEU A 77 -12.97 3.34 -5.52
CA LEU A 77 -12.61 4.22 -4.41
C LEU A 77 -12.04 3.45 -3.23
N LEU A 78 -12.70 2.36 -2.80
CA LEU A 78 -12.20 1.54 -1.69
C LEU A 78 -10.86 0.87 -2.03
N GLU A 79 -10.69 0.39 -3.26
CA GLU A 79 -9.44 -0.25 -3.67
C GLU A 79 -8.26 0.72 -3.69
N GLN A 80 -8.50 1.99 -4.07
CA GLN A 80 -7.48 3.02 -4.19
C GLN A 80 -7.22 3.78 -2.88
N ALA A 81 -8.18 3.82 -1.97
CA ALA A 81 -8.06 4.53 -0.71
C ALA A 81 -6.83 4.07 0.09
N SER A 82 -6.11 5.03 0.67
CA SER A 82 -5.10 4.76 1.69
C SER A 82 -5.73 4.03 2.87
N SER A 83 -5.01 3.10 3.48
CA SER A 83 -5.45 2.58 4.78
C SER A 83 -5.23 3.64 5.87
N GLU A 84 -6.13 3.71 6.82
CA GLU A 84 -6.13 4.71 7.89
C GLU A 84 -4.78 4.84 8.63
N PRO A 85 -4.08 3.74 9.01
CA PRO A 85 -2.77 3.87 9.66
C PRO A 85 -1.70 4.54 8.79
N VAL A 86 -1.75 4.32 7.47
CA VAL A 86 -0.81 4.95 6.54
C VAL A 86 -1.16 6.41 6.30
N ALA A 87 -2.45 6.73 6.17
CA ALA A 87 -2.92 8.11 6.04
C ALA A 87 -2.63 8.94 7.33
N LYS A 88 -2.84 8.35 8.52
CA LYS A 88 -2.49 8.97 9.81
C LYS A 88 -1.00 9.28 9.93
N TYR A 89 -0.15 8.37 9.47
CA TYR A 89 1.30 8.60 9.44
C TYR A 89 1.66 9.82 8.57
N ARG A 90 1.07 9.94 7.38
CA ARG A 90 1.29 11.12 6.52
C ARG A 90 0.75 12.41 7.14
N ALA A 91 -0.47 12.36 7.71
CA ALA A 91 -1.08 13.51 8.38
C ALA A 91 -0.19 14.01 9.52
N GLN A 92 0.39 13.12 10.31
CA GLN A 92 1.31 13.48 11.39
C GLN A 92 2.53 14.23 10.85
N ARG A 93 3.02 13.89 9.66
CA ARG A 93 4.16 14.61 9.05
C ARG A 93 3.83 16.07 8.71
N PHE A 94 2.59 16.35 8.28
CA PHE A 94 2.14 17.73 8.11
C PHE A 94 2.04 18.49 9.43
N VAL A 95 1.55 17.83 10.50
CA VAL A 95 1.51 18.39 11.86
C VAL A 95 2.91 18.71 12.36
N ASP A 96 3.85 17.78 12.24
CA ASP A 96 5.24 17.94 12.70
C ASP A 96 5.97 19.05 11.92
N ALA A 97 5.61 19.28 10.66
CA ALA A 97 6.11 20.39 9.85
C ALA A 97 5.42 21.75 10.15
N GLY A 98 4.44 21.77 11.06
CA GLY A 98 3.76 22.98 11.53
C GLY A 98 2.69 23.51 10.56
N PHE A 99 2.14 22.69 9.68
CA PHE A 99 1.07 23.10 8.78
C PHE A 99 -0.29 23.03 9.51
N SER A 100 -1.02 24.13 9.50
CA SER A 100 -2.39 24.23 10.00
C SER A 100 -3.43 24.21 8.89
N TYR A 101 -2.99 24.26 7.62
CA TYR A 101 -3.85 24.27 6.45
C TYR A 101 -3.22 23.48 5.29
N VAL A 102 -4.00 22.62 4.64
CA VAL A 102 -3.57 21.76 3.52
C VAL A 102 -4.64 21.72 2.45
N VAL A 103 -4.23 21.74 1.20
CA VAL A 103 -5.07 21.44 0.03
C VAL A 103 -4.87 19.98 -0.34
N ASP A 104 -5.95 19.17 -0.37
CA ASP A 104 -5.93 17.83 -0.97
C ASP A 104 -6.49 17.92 -2.39
N ALA A 105 -5.61 17.87 -3.38
CA ALA A 105 -5.96 18.12 -4.78
C ALA A 105 -6.62 16.92 -5.50
N CYS A 106 -6.65 15.74 -4.87
CA CYS A 106 -7.20 14.51 -5.47
C CYS A 106 -7.78 13.61 -4.36
N CYS A 107 -8.80 14.10 -3.64
CA CYS A 107 -9.19 13.52 -2.35
C CYS A 107 -9.83 12.12 -2.44
N GLY A 108 -10.36 11.71 -3.57
CA GLY A 108 -11.05 10.44 -3.70
C GLY A 108 -12.19 10.31 -2.68
N CYS A 109 -12.24 9.22 -1.93
CA CYS A 109 -13.25 9.03 -0.87
C CYS A 109 -12.97 9.83 0.42
N GLY A 110 -11.96 10.69 0.42
CA GLY A 110 -11.58 11.55 1.54
C GLY A 110 -10.63 10.91 2.55
N SER A 111 -10.03 9.75 2.27
CA SER A 111 -9.24 9.03 3.28
C SER A 111 -8.07 9.86 3.86
N ASP A 112 -7.35 10.58 3.01
CA ASP A 112 -6.23 11.43 3.41
C ASP A 112 -6.72 12.76 4.01
N ALA A 113 -7.70 13.41 3.34
CA ALA A 113 -8.31 14.66 3.82
C ALA A 113 -8.94 14.51 5.22
N ILE A 114 -9.64 13.38 5.47
CA ILE A 114 -10.25 13.08 6.77
C ILE A 114 -9.17 12.93 7.85
N THR A 115 -8.09 12.20 7.58
CA THR A 115 -7.03 12.01 8.58
C THR A 115 -6.26 13.29 8.87
N LEU A 116 -6.06 14.17 7.88
CA LEU A 116 -5.52 15.51 8.08
C LEU A 116 -6.44 16.36 8.97
N ALA A 117 -7.75 16.34 8.69
CA ALA A 117 -8.74 17.06 9.48
C ALA A 117 -8.86 16.54 10.92
N GLN A 118 -8.80 15.22 11.13
CA GLN A 118 -8.73 14.58 12.45
C GLN A 118 -7.48 14.98 13.23
N ALA A 119 -6.37 15.25 12.53
CA ALA A 119 -5.15 15.76 13.14
C ALA A 119 -5.19 17.28 13.46
N GLY A 120 -6.34 17.93 13.27
CA GLY A 120 -6.56 19.36 13.59
C GLY A 120 -6.15 20.32 12.47
N ILE A 121 -5.83 19.81 11.27
CA ILE A 121 -5.47 20.61 10.11
C ILE A 121 -6.77 21.01 9.37
N LYS A 122 -6.88 22.25 8.94
CA LYS A 122 -7.94 22.69 8.04
C LYS A 122 -7.62 22.20 6.61
N VAL A 123 -8.60 21.61 5.94
CA VAL A 123 -8.42 20.98 4.63
C VAL A 123 -9.49 21.47 3.65
N ASP A 124 -9.05 21.95 2.48
CA ASP A 124 -9.88 22.05 1.29
C ASP A 124 -9.52 20.89 0.34
N ALA A 125 -10.47 20.00 0.09
CA ALA A 125 -10.26 18.78 -0.66
C ALA A 125 -11.05 18.78 -1.97
N TYR A 126 -10.40 18.42 -3.05
CA TYR A 126 -10.92 18.51 -4.41
C TYR A 126 -10.98 17.13 -5.08
N ASP A 127 -12.04 16.87 -5.81
CA ASP A 127 -12.13 15.77 -6.78
C ASP A 127 -13.02 16.18 -7.94
N ILE A 128 -12.64 15.82 -9.15
CA ILE A 128 -13.39 16.15 -10.38
C ILE A 128 -14.70 15.34 -10.50
N ASN A 129 -14.81 14.23 -9.79
CA ASN A 129 -15.92 13.30 -9.92
C ASN A 129 -17.01 13.57 -8.86
N GLU A 130 -18.19 14.00 -9.31
CA GLU A 130 -19.32 14.36 -8.46
C GLU A 130 -19.77 13.19 -7.54
N ILE A 131 -19.78 11.95 -8.02
CA ILE A 131 -20.12 10.79 -7.18
C ILE A 131 -19.07 10.61 -6.06
N THR A 132 -17.83 10.86 -6.38
CA THR A 132 -16.72 10.78 -5.41
C THR A 132 -16.89 11.83 -4.32
N THR A 133 -17.18 13.08 -4.70
CA THR A 133 -17.35 14.18 -3.74
C THR A 133 -18.60 14.01 -2.87
N VAL A 134 -19.70 13.48 -3.40
CA VAL A 134 -20.89 13.11 -2.60
C VAL A 134 -20.49 12.11 -1.49
N PHE A 135 -19.73 11.09 -1.82
CA PHE A 135 -19.29 10.10 -0.83
C PHE A 135 -18.23 10.66 0.13
N ALA A 136 -17.28 11.46 -0.36
CA ALA A 136 -16.29 12.11 0.49
C ALA A 136 -16.93 13.04 1.52
N THR A 137 -17.92 13.85 1.12
CA THR A 137 -18.70 14.72 2.00
C THR A 137 -19.41 13.90 3.08
N LYS A 138 -20.08 12.82 2.70
CA LYS A 138 -20.75 11.96 3.67
C LYS A 138 -19.77 11.25 4.61
N ASN A 139 -18.61 10.85 4.10
CA ASN A 139 -17.53 10.28 4.91
C ASN A 139 -16.96 11.30 5.93
N ALA A 140 -16.84 12.56 5.53
CA ALA A 140 -16.44 13.64 6.45
C ALA A 140 -17.45 13.84 7.58
N GLU A 141 -18.76 13.78 7.27
CA GLU A 141 -19.84 13.83 8.28
C GLU A 141 -19.76 12.63 9.24
N VAL A 142 -19.66 11.41 8.70
CA VAL A 142 -19.57 10.17 9.49
C VAL A 142 -18.33 10.18 10.40
N CYS A 143 -17.23 10.75 9.92
CA CYS A 143 -16.00 10.89 10.70
C CYS A 143 -16.00 12.10 11.65
N GLY A 144 -17.02 12.96 11.64
CA GLY A 144 -17.14 14.12 12.53
C GLY A 144 -16.10 15.21 12.29
N VAL A 145 -15.67 15.42 11.03
CA VAL A 145 -14.58 16.36 10.71
C VAL A 145 -15.00 17.54 9.83
N THR A 146 -16.30 17.79 9.68
CA THR A 146 -16.85 18.84 8.81
C THR A 146 -16.44 20.25 9.19
N ASP A 147 -16.06 20.49 10.45
CA ASP A 147 -15.56 21.79 10.91
C ASP A 147 -14.16 22.11 10.37
N ASN A 148 -13.39 21.07 9.99
CA ASN A 148 -12.03 21.21 9.51
C ASN A 148 -11.87 20.77 8.04
N LEU A 149 -12.90 20.21 7.39
CA LEU A 149 -12.82 19.66 6.05
C LEU A 149 -13.93 20.17 5.15
N SER A 150 -13.56 20.87 4.07
CA SER A 150 -14.46 21.27 2.99
C SER A 150 -14.18 20.44 1.74
N ILE A 151 -15.23 19.88 1.12
CA ILE A 151 -15.11 19.07 -0.10
C ILE A 151 -15.65 19.87 -1.30
N HIS A 152 -14.87 19.92 -2.37
CA HIS A 152 -15.17 20.66 -3.59
C HIS A 152 -15.20 19.73 -4.80
N CYS A 153 -16.30 19.79 -5.59
CA CYS A 153 -16.37 19.10 -6.88
C CYS A 153 -15.81 20.01 -7.97
N ALA A 154 -14.51 19.95 -8.19
CA ALA A 154 -13.81 20.77 -9.17
C ALA A 154 -12.48 20.12 -9.59
N ASP A 155 -12.02 20.50 -10.77
CA ASP A 155 -10.64 20.18 -11.19
C ASP A 155 -9.68 21.13 -10.48
N SER A 156 -8.83 20.56 -9.62
CA SER A 156 -7.83 21.31 -8.84
C SER A 156 -6.78 22.01 -9.69
N THR A 157 -6.68 21.66 -10.97
CA THR A 157 -5.76 22.31 -11.93
C THR A 157 -6.37 23.49 -12.68
N GLU A 158 -7.70 23.65 -12.59
CA GLU A 158 -8.46 24.69 -13.31
C GLU A 158 -9.04 25.77 -12.38
N VAL A 159 -8.91 25.59 -11.06
CA VAL A 159 -9.40 26.53 -10.06
C VAL A 159 -8.24 27.19 -9.31
N GLU A 160 -8.49 28.40 -8.81
CA GLU A 160 -7.56 29.05 -7.90
C GLU A 160 -7.61 28.34 -6.53
N LEU A 161 -6.52 27.67 -6.19
CA LEU A 161 -6.42 26.96 -4.93
C LEU A 161 -5.88 27.89 -3.84
N PRO A 162 -6.41 27.82 -2.61
CA PRO A 162 -5.88 28.57 -1.46
C PRO A 162 -4.40 28.31 -1.21
N GLU A 163 -3.68 29.27 -0.65
CA GLU A 163 -2.27 29.11 -0.26
C GLU A 163 -2.11 28.04 0.84
N GLY A 164 -1.04 27.25 0.78
CA GLY A 164 -0.75 26.21 1.79
C GLY A 164 0.07 25.07 1.22
N ALA A 165 0.33 24.07 2.05
CA ALA A 165 0.89 22.81 1.60
C ALA A 165 -0.15 22.02 0.79
N ILE A 166 0.34 21.17 -0.12
CA ILE A 166 -0.53 20.38 -0.98
C ILE A 166 -0.30 18.88 -0.82
N MET A 167 -1.40 18.12 -0.79
CA MET A 167 -1.44 16.66 -0.90
C MET A 167 -1.92 16.27 -2.30
N LEU A 168 -1.23 15.34 -2.94
CA LEU A 168 -1.48 14.90 -4.32
C LEU A 168 -1.50 13.36 -4.36
N ASP A 169 -2.64 12.77 -4.71
CA ASP A 169 -2.80 11.34 -5.02
C ASP A 169 -3.44 11.15 -6.40
N PRO A 170 -2.68 11.38 -7.49
CA PRO A 170 -3.25 11.41 -8.84
C PRO A 170 -3.84 10.05 -9.23
N ALA A 171 -5.02 10.07 -9.85
CA ALA A 171 -5.68 8.87 -10.33
C ALA A 171 -4.91 8.23 -11.49
N ARG A 172 -4.49 6.97 -11.30
CA ARG A 172 -3.73 6.17 -12.28
C ARG A 172 -4.56 5.02 -12.87
N ARG A 173 -5.90 5.18 -12.85
CA ARG A 173 -6.81 4.16 -13.37
C ARG A 173 -7.89 4.80 -14.24
N LYS A 174 -8.16 4.16 -15.37
CA LYS A 174 -9.37 4.42 -16.17
C LYS A 174 -10.32 3.23 -15.98
N GLY A 175 -11.30 3.39 -15.09
CA GLY A 175 -12.16 2.29 -14.64
C GLY A 175 -11.38 1.26 -13.79
N SER A 176 -11.44 -0.01 -14.16
CA SER A 176 -10.74 -1.12 -13.46
C SER A 176 -9.29 -1.34 -13.92
N LYS A 177 -8.84 -0.70 -15.00
CA LYS A 177 -7.50 -0.90 -15.56
C LYS A 177 -6.52 0.10 -15.00
N ARG A 178 -5.37 -0.39 -14.51
CA ARG A 178 -4.23 0.44 -14.10
C ARG A 178 -3.60 1.06 -15.35
N ILE A 179 -3.38 2.38 -15.31
CA ILE A 179 -2.71 3.11 -16.37
C ILE A 179 -1.22 3.10 -16.07
N ILE A 180 -0.45 2.43 -16.93
CA ILE A 180 1.02 2.38 -16.82
C ILE A 180 1.63 3.62 -17.44
N ASN A 181 1.02 4.16 -18.54
CA ASN A 181 1.49 5.38 -19.19
C ASN A 181 1.12 6.62 -18.34
N PRO A 182 2.11 7.34 -17.82
CA PRO A 182 1.87 8.52 -16.97
C PRO A 182 1.12 9.67 -17.67
N GLU A 183 1.24 9.80 -18.99
CA GLU A 183 0.52 10.82 -19.78
C GLU A 183 -1.01 10.70 -19.66
N MET A 184 -1.49 9.55 -19.22
CA MET A 184 -2.92 9.30 -19.02
C MET A 184 -3.36 9.47 -17.57
N TRP A 185 -2.51 9.98 -16.69
CA TRP A 185 -2.88 10.25 -15.30
C TRP A 185 -3.77 11.49 -15.23
N SER A 186 -4.54 11.59 -14.16
CA SER A 186 -5.38 12.76 -13.88
C SER A 186 -5.19 13.17 -12.41
N PRO A 187 -4.67 14.38 -12.16
CA PRO A 187 -4.08 15.34 -13.10
C PRO A 187 -2.87 14.80 -13.89
N SER A 188 -2.50 15.49 -14.98
CA SER A 188 -1.31 15.14 -15.77
C SER A 188 0.00 15.38 -14.97
N PRO A 189 1.10 14.69 -15.30
CA PRO A 189 2.38 14.94 -14.63
C PRO A 189 2.86 16.39 -14.70
N GLU A 190 2.60 17.07 -15.80
CA GLU A 190 2.95 18.49 -15.97
C GLU A 190 2.15 19.37 -15.00
N ALA A 191 0.82 19.20 -14.94
CA ALA A 191 -0.04 19.95 -14.00
C ALA A 191 0.33 19.66 -12.53
N ILE A 192 0.65 18.41 -12.20
CA ILE A 192 1.15 18.03 -10.86
C ILE A 192 2.47 18.76 -10.56
N GLY A 193 3.39 18.79 -11.54
CA GLY A 193 4.66 19.49 -11.40
C GLY A 193 4.50 20.99 -11.15
N ASP A 194 3.54 21.64 -11.81
CA ASP A 194 3.24 23.06 -11.61
C ASP A 194 2.58 23.31 -10.24
N LEU A 195 1.66 22.44 -9.82
CA LEU A 195 1.10 22.50 -8.47
C LEU A 195 2.20 22.37 -7.40
N ILE A 196 3.13 21.44 -7.53
CA ILE A 196 4.24 21.26 -6.59
C ILE A 196 5.11 22.53 -6.53
N LYS A 197 5.51 23.08 -7.68
CA LYS A 197 6.37 24.26 -7.75
C LYS A 197 5.73 25.53 -7.17
N SER A 198 4.40 25.63 -7.20
CA SER A 198 3.63 26.77 -6.68
C SER A 198 3.44 26.75 -5.17
N ARG A 199 3.90 25.71 -4.45
CA ARG A 199 3.58 25.50 -3.03
C ARG A 199 4.82 25.51 -2.13
N PRO A 200 4.70 25.95 -0.87
CA PRO A 200 5.79 25.90 0.10
C PRO A 200 6.21 24.49 0.47
N ALA A 201 5.31 23.52 0.30
CA ALA A 201 5.54 22.12 0.54
C ALA A 201 4.50 21.25 -0.17
N ALA A 202 4.90 20.07 -0.61
CA ALA A 202 4.01 19.12 -1.26
C ALA A 202 4.28 17.68 -0.83
N CYS A 203 3.23 16.87 -0.81
CA CYS A 203 3.25 15.43 -0.65
C CYS A 203 2.66 14.80 -1.91
N LEU A 204 3.49 14.12 -2.71
CA LEU A 204 3.04 13.38 -3.89
C LEU A 204 3.06 11.89 -3.62
N LYS A 205 1.88 11.29 -3.57
CA LYS A 205 1.70 9.87 -3.33
C LYS A 205 1.78 9.06 -4.63
N LEU A 206 2.60 8.03 -4.61
CA LEU A 206 2.94 7.24 -5.78
C LEU A 206 2.84 5.73 -5.47
N SER A 207 2.82 4.91 -6.52
CA SER A 207 2.87 3.46 -6.35
C SER A 207 4.29 2.99 -6.10
N PRO A 208 4.54 2.16 -5.09
CA PRO A 208 5.87 1.58 -4.87
C PRO A 208 6.28 0.59 -5.98
N ALA A 209 5.36 0.21 -6.87
CA ALA A 209 5.67 -0.65 -8.02
C ALA A 209 6.14 0.12 -9.27
N THR A 210 6.05 1.47 -9.25
CA THR A 210 6.52 2.30 -10.37
C THR A 210 8.03 2.50 -10.25
N ASP A 211 8.71 2.53 -11.39
CA ASP A 211 10.15 2.80 -11.44
C ASP A 211 10.44 4.22 -10.93
N ILE A 212 11.39 4.35 -10.02
CA ILE A 212 11.76 5.63 -9.42
C ILE A 212 12.42 6.54 -10.46
N GLU A 213 13.29 6.02 -11.31
CA GLU A 213 13.98 6.81 -12.32
C GLU A 213 12.98 7.44 -13.30
N LEU A 214 11.97 6.66 -13.73
CA LEU A 214 10.87 7.18 -14.54
C LEU A 214 10.10 8.30 -13.81
N LEU A 215 9.86 8.16 -12.52
CA LEU A 215 9.15 9.19 -11.75
C LEU A 215 9.98 10.47 -11.58
N LEU A 216 11.30 10.34 -11.46
CA LEU A 216 12.23 11.49 -11.39
C LEU A 216 12.35 12.23 -12.72
N GLU A 217 12.07 11.58 -13.85
CA GLU A 217 11.98 12.24 -15.16
C GLU A 217 10.67 13.03 -15.32
N LEU A 218 9.59 12.60 -14.65
CA LEU A 218 8.25 13.15 -14.82
C LEU A 218 7.92 14.28 -13.86
N PHE A 219 8.50 14.26 -12.66
CA PHE A 219 8.18 15.20 -11.60
C PHE A 219 9.39 16.01 -11.18
N PRO A 220 9.20 17.21 -10.59
CA PRO A 220 10.30 17.93 -9.95
C PRO A 220 11.05 17.01 -9.00
N ALA A 221 12.38 17.17 -8.90
CA ALA A 221 13.19 16.39 -7.98
C ALA A 221 12.67 16.56 -6.54
N PRO A 222 12.30 15.49 -5.86
CA PRO A 222 11.84 15.58 -4.47
C PRO A 222 13.02 15.82 -3.53
N ASP A 223 12.74 16.49 -2.41
CA ASP A 223 13.72 16.66 -1.34
C ASP A 223 13.92 15.36 -0.53
N GLU A 224 12.90 14.48 -0.52
CA GLU A 224 12.98 13.16 0.11
C GLU A 224 12.05 12.16 -0.61
N ILE A 225 12.52 10.92 -0.79
CA ILE A 225 11.71 9.80 -1.26
C ILE A 225 11.52 8.81 -0.12
N GLU A 226 10.28 8.58 0.27
CA GLU A 226 9.93 7.63 1.30
C GLU A 226 9.11 6.46 0.75
N VAL A 227 9.45 5.23 1.17
CA VAL A 227 8.62 4.05 0.90
C VAL A 227 8.05 3.54 2.22
N ILE A 228 6.73 3.46 2.29
CA ILE A 228 6.00 3.07 3.49
C ILE A 228 5.49 1.63 3.34
N SER A 229 5.85 0.79 4.30
CA SER A 229 5.36 -0.57 4.45
C SER A 229 4.32 -0.65 5.56
N TYR A 230 3.26 -1.39 5.32
CA TYR A 230 2.27 -1.73 6.32
C TYR A 230 1.96 -3.22 6.28
N ARG A 231 2.08 -3.90 7.42
CA ARG A 231 1.88 -5.36 7.53
C ARG A 231 2.74 -6.16 6.55
N GLY A 232 4.01 -5.77 6.39
CA GLY A 232 4.98 -6.48 5.55
C GLY A 232 4.88 -6.22 4.04
N GLU A 233 4.00 -5.33 3.59
CA GLU A 233 3.87 -4.97 2.18
C GLU A 233 4.20 -3.49 1.96
N ALA A 234 4.99 -3.16 0.95
CA ALA A 234 5.16 -1.77 0.52
C ALA A 234 3.82 -1.25 -0.04
N LYS A 235 3.19 -0.33 0.68
CA LYS A 235 1.86 0.20 0.33
C LYS A 235 1.94 1.39 -0.59
N GLU A 236 2.90 2.28 -0.36
CA GLU A 236 3.07 3.49 -1.14
C GLU A 236 4.52 3.97 -1.16
N MET A 237 4.81 4.79 -2.14
CA MET A 237 5.97 5.65 -2.23
C MET A 237 5.49 7.09 -2.15
N VAL A 238 6.19 7.92 -1.41
CA VAL A 238 5.86 9.33 -1.24
C VAL A 238 7.07 10.16 -1.65
N PHE A 239 6.82 11.17 -2.49
CA PHE A 239 7.77 12.24 -2.75
C PHE A 239 7.42 13.43 -1.87
N TRP A 240 8.34 13.81 -1.00
CA TRP A 240 8.20 14.94 -0.09
C TRP A 240 8.96 16.13 -0.60
N TYR A 241 8.32 17.30 -0.57
CA TYR A 241 8.87 18.56 -1.05
C TYR A 241 8.80 19.64 0.03
N GLY A 242 9.85 20.52 0.05
CA GLY A 242 9.91 21.65 0.95
C GLY A 242 9.92 21.25 2.42
N LYS A 243 9.17 21.95 3.25
CA LYS A 243 9.16 21.73 4.72
C LYS A 243 8.67 20.34 5.15
N LEU A 244 8.06 19.56 4.27
CA LEU A 244 7.65 18.19 4.57
C LEU A 244 8.81 17.19 4.50
N ALA A 245 9.90 17.51 3.81
CA ALA A 245 11.11 16.70 3.80
C ALA A 245 11.89 16.83 5.10
N SER A 246 12.52 15.74 5.53
CA SER A 246 13.28 15.69 6.79
C SER A 246 14.78 15.83 6.63
N GLY A 247 15.26 16.19 5.43
CA GLY A 247 16.67 16.38 5.14
C GLY A 247 17.45 15.08 4.83
N VAL A 248 16.74 13.99 4.48
CA VAL A 248 17.34 12.73 4.04
C VAL A 248 16.90 12.42 2.61
N GLU A 249 17.79 11.86 1.78
CA GLU A 249 17.46 11.54 0.39
C GLU A 249 16.41 10.42 0.29
N ARG A 250 16.58 9.37 1.08
CA ARG A 250 15.77 8.16 1.05
C ARG A 250 15.33 7.76 2.46
N ARG A 251 14.11 7.25 2.55
CA ARG A 251 13.56 6.68 3.78
C ARG A 251 12.74 5.42 3.49
N ALA A 252 12.86 4.43 4.34
CA ALA A 252 11.94 3.30 4.44
C ALA A 252 11.30 3.32 5.81
N THR A 253 9.97 3.26 5.87
CA THR A 253 9.21 3.26 7.13
C THR A 253 8.32 2.04 7.22
N ILE A 254 8.28 1.42 8.40
CA ILE A 254 7.46 0.24 8.69
C ILE A 254 6.35 0.61 9.65
N LEU A 255 5.12 0.37 9.27
CA LEU A 255 3.95 0.57 10.11
C LEU A 255 3.34 -0.79 10.54
N PRO A 256 2.77 -0.88 11.74
CA PRO A 256 2.45 0.21 12.67
C PRO A 256 3.58 0.60 13.63
N SER A 257 4.74 -0.07 13.65
CA SER A 257 5.81 0.20 14.62
C SER A 257 6.39 1.62 14.53
N GLY A 258 6.37 2.23 13.35
CA GLY A 258 6.98 3.54 13.10
C GLY A 258 8.50 3.49 12.88
N ASP A 259 9.09 2.29 12.87
CA ASP A 259 10.52 2.14 12.62
C ASP A 259 10.90 2.69 11.25
N SER A 260 11.98 3.45 11.20
CA SER A 260 12.47 4.03 9.94
C SER A 260 13.97 3.82 9.75
N CYS A 261 14.35 3.58 8.49
CA CYS A 261 15.73 3.58 8.03
C CYS A 261 15.86 4.66 6.97
N SER A 262 16.88 5.53 7.08
CA SER A 262 17.09 6.63 6.14
C SER A 262 18.57 6.75 5.76
N GLY A 263 18.85 7.25 4.57
CA GLY A 263 20.21 7.44 4.05
C GLY A 263 20.23 7.74 2.58
N ASP A 264 21.41 7.65 1.99
CA ASP A 264 21.62 7.86 0.55
C ASP A 264 21.44 6.57 -0.23
N LYS A 265 20.99 6.67 -1.48
CA LYS A 265 20.70 5.50 -2.35
C LYS A 265 21.91 4.63 -2.72
N ASN A 266 23.12 5.10 -2.47
CA ASN A 266 24.36 4.52 -3.04
C ASN A 266 25.09 3.54 -2.12
N SER A 267 24.55 3.21 -0.95
CA SER A 267 25.16 2.24 -0.06
C SER A 267 25.01 0.82 -0.63
N GLN A 268 26.12 0.22 -1.05
CA GLN A 268 26.13 -1.18 -1.51
C GLN A 268 26.70 -2.08 -0.41
N ALA A 269 26.04 -3.18 -0.13
CA ALA A 269 26.58 -4.22 0.70
C ALA A 269 27.63 -5.04 -0.08
N PRO A 270 28.75 -5.45 0.54
CA PRO A 270 29.66 -6.41 -0.06
C PRO A 270 28.94 -7.73 -0.37
N THR A 271 29.38 -8.41 -1.41
CA THR A 271 28.87 -9.76 -1.75
C THR A 271 29.62 -10.81 -0.93
N ALA A 272 28.89 -11.78 -0.41
CA ALA A 272 29.46 -12.92 0.29
C ALA A 272 30.06 -13.92 -0.70
N ASP A 273 31.14 -14.57 -0.29
CA ASP A 273 31.71 -15.69 -1.05
C ASP A 273 30.81 -16.93 -0.95
N GLU A 274 30.24 -17.16 0.26
CA GLU A 274 29.35 -18.26 0.60
C GLU A 274 28.15 -17.74 1.42
N ILE A 275 27.05 -18.50 1.40
CA ILE A 275 25.89 -18.23 2.25
C ILE A 275 26.20 -18.72 3.67
N GLY A 276 26.04 -17.84 4.64
CA GLY A 276 26.26 -18.14 6.06
C GLY A 276 25.10 -18.92 6.72
N ASP A 277 25.14 -19.00 8.05
CA ASP A 277 24.15 -19.74 8.85
C ASP A 277 22.73 -19.13 8.78
N PHE A 278 22.65 -17.85 8.42
CA PHE A 278 21.38 -17.11 8.32
C PHE A 278 21.23 -16.40 6.99
N ILE A 279 19.99 -16.39 6.49
CA ILE A 279 19.54 -15.51 5.42
C ILE A 279 18.57 -14.49 6.01
N PHE A 280 18.70 -13.26 5.52
CA PHE A 280 17.83 -12.16 5.89
C PHE A 280 17.07 -11.69 4.66
N ASP A 281 15.73 -11.65 4.77
CA ASP A 281 14.85 -11.16 3.71
C ASP A 281 14.40 -9.73 4.05
N PRO A 282 14.91 -8.73 3.32
CA PRO A 282 14.58 -7.34 3.60
C PRO A 282 13.12 -7.02 3.32
N ASN A 283 12.54 -6.19 4.19
CA ASN A 283 11.22 -5.62 3.99
C ASN A 283 11.13 -4.92 2.62
N PRO A 284 10.01 -5.06 1.89
CA PRO A 284 9.84 -4.44 0.59
C PRO A 284 10.06 -2.92 0.57
N ALA A 285 9.77 -2.20 1.67
CA ALA A 285 10.05 -0.77 1.76
C ALA A 285 11.55 -0.48 1.71
N LEU A 286 12.37 -1.25 2.44
CA LEU A 286 13.81 -1.10 2.44
C LEU A 286 14.42 -1.35 1.05
N VAL A 287 13.91 -2.38 0.36
CA VAL A 287 14.34 -2.72 -1.01
C VAL A 287 13.99 -1.61 -1.98
N ARG A 288 12.75 -1.11 -1.92
CA ARG A 288 12.25 -0.07 -2.83
C ARG A 288 12.86 1.30 -2.58
N ALA A 289 13.19 1.61 -1.34
CA ALA A 289 13.93 2.84 -1.00
C ALA A 289 15.42 2.78 -1.42
N GLY A 290 15.94 1.59 -1.77
CA GLY A 290 17.35 1.42 -2.13
C GLY A 290 18.30 1.42 -0.93
N LEU A 291 17.79 1.08 0.28
CA LEU A 291 18.53 1.19 1.53
C LEU A 291 19.05 -0.17 2.07
N VAL A 292 18.92 -1.24 1.28
CA VAL A 292 19.42 -2.57 1.69
C VAL A 292 20.91 -2.56 2.00
N GLY A 293 21.72 -1.86 1.18
CA GLY A 293 23.15 -1.78 1.39
C GLY A 293 23.53 -1.03 2.67
N LYS A 294 22.81 0.04 3.00
CA LYS A 294 22.99 0.75 4.27
C LYS A 294 22.71 -0.16 5.46
N MET A 295 21.55 -0.83 5.47
CA MET A 295 21.18 -1.76 6.53
C MET A 295 22.20 -2.90 6.67
N ALA A 296 22.67 -3.42 5.55
CA ALA A 296 23.69 -4.46 5.56
C ALA A 296 25.01 -4.00 6.20
N GLY A 297 25.45 -2.77 5.90
CA GLY A 297 26.64 -2.19 6.51
C GLY A 297 26.50 -1.96 8.01
N GLU A 298 25.33 -1.50 8.47
CA GLU A 298 25.05 -1.30 9.90
C GLU A 298 25.02 -2.60 10.71
N LEU A 299 24.60 -3.70 10.07
CA LEU A 299 24.44 -5.01 10.71
C LEU A 299 25.56 -6.02 10.39
N ASP A 300 26.61 -5.59 9.68
CA ASP A 300 27.71 -6.44 9.22
C ASP A 300 27.21 -7.65 8.40
N LEU A 301 26.26 -7.40 7.51
CA LEU A 301 25.68 -8.40 6.60
C LEU A 301 26.25 -8.22 5.18
N LYS A 302 26.16 -9.29 4.38
CA LYS A 302 26.59 -9.31 2.99
C LYS A 302 25.46 -9.71 2.05
N ASN A 303 25.47 -9.22 0.81
CA ASN A 303 24.57 -9.72 -0.23
C ASN A 303 24.92 -11.16 -0.60
N ILE A 304 23.92 -12.01 -0.86
CA ILE A 304 24.18 -13.33 -1.48
C ILE A 304 24.51 -13.21 -2.97
N ASP A 305 24.03 -12.14 -3.60
CA ASP A 305 24.26 -11.79 -5.02
C ASP A 305 24.00 -10.28 -5.21
N PRO A 306 24.78 -9.55 -6.02
CA PRO A 306 24.60 -8.10 -6.19
C PRO A 306 23.21 -7.66 -6.69
N HIS A 307 22.51 -8.55 -7.42
CA HIS A 307 21.21 -8.28 -8.02
C HIS A 307 20.04 -8.94 -7.28
N ILE A 308 20.34 -9.67 -6.19
CA ILE A 308 19.35 -10.37 -5.38
C ILE A 308 19.34 -9.76 -3.98
N GLY A 309 18.24 -9.17 -3.59
CA GLY A 309 18.15 -8.41 -2.35
C GLY A 309 18.09 -9.26 -1.06
N TYR A 310 18.55 -10.52 -1.05
CA TYR A 310 18.77 -11.28 0.18
C TYR A 310 20.14 -10.98 0.76
N LEU A 311 20.18 -10.87 2.09
CA LEU A 311 21.43 -10.73 2.84
C LEU A 311 21.77 -12.02 3.57
N THR A 312 23.03 -12.19 3.97
CA THR A 312 23.50 -13.36 4.73
C THR A 312 24.51 -12.95 5.79
N GLY A 313 24.62 -13.77 6.83
CA GLY A 313 25.57 -13.64 7.93
C GLY A 313 25.56 -14.87 8.81
N ASN A 314 26.47 -14.90 9.81
CA ASN A 314 26.65 -16.06 10.71
C ASN A 314 26.06 -15.82 12.11
N LYS A 315 25.43 -14.67 12.34
CA LYS A 315 24.79 -14.34 13.61
C LYS A 315 23.30 -14.17 13.42
N GLN A 316 22.52 -14.68 14.35
CA GLN A 316 21.10 -14.37 14.44
C GLN A 316 20.92 -12.89 14.80
N LEU A 317 20.11 -12.17 14.04
CA LEU A 317 19.79 -10.78 14.27
C LEU A 317 18.26 -10.59 14.29
N SER A 318 17.79 -9.69 15.14
CA SER A 318 16.40 -9.25 15.18
C SER A 318 16.33 -7.83 14.64
N SER A 319 15.48 -7.61 13.66
CA SER A 319 15.24 -6.29 13.04
C SER A 319 13.84 -6.26 12.45
N SER A 320 13.12 -5.16 12.65
CA SER A 320 11.82 -4.93 11.99
C SER A 320 11.94 -4.86 10.45
N PHE A 321 13.14 -4.55 9.95
CA PHE A 321 13.42 -4.44 8.52
C PHE A 321 13.83 -5.75 7.85
N LEU A 322 14.18 -6.80 8.61
CA LEU A 322 14.73 -8.05 8.08
C LEU A 322 14.03 -9.25 8.71
N SER A 323 13.42 -10.12 7.89
CA SER A 323 13.05 -11.45 8.36
C SER A 323 14.30 -12.31 8.48
N CYS A 324 14.62 -12.82 9.68
CA CYS A 324 15.75 -13.71 9.93
C CYS A 324 15.34 -15.16 9.68
N LEU A 325 16.11 -15.87 8.85
CA LEU A 325 15.86 -17.28 8.50
C LEU A 325 17.15 -18.09 8.74
N LYS A 326 17.09 -19.09 9.60
CA LYS A 326 18.19 -20.03 9.83
C LYS A 326 18.29 -21.01 8.67
N VAL A 327 19.43 -21.08 8.03
CA VAL A 327 19.69 -22.00 6.92
C VAL A 327 19.81 -23.43 7.45
N LEU A 328 19.05 -24.34 6.88
CA LEU A 328 19.08 -25.77 7.22
C LEU A 328 19.78 -26.60 6.14
N ALA A 329 19.53 -26.29 4.86
CA ALA A 329 20.15 -26.95 3.74
C ALA A 329 20.12 -26.08 2.48
N ILE A 330 21.12 -26.22 1.64
CA ILE A 330 21.24 -25.54 0.34
C ILE A 330 21.64 -26.56 -0.72
N ASP A 331 21.00 -26.51 -1.88
CA ASP A 331 21.45 -27.23 -3.07
C ASP A 331 21.01 -26.49 -4.35
N SER A 332 21.49 -26.96 -5.50
CA SER A 332 21.00 -26.51 -6.78
C SER A 332 19.48 -26.71 -6.90
N LEU A 333 18.80 -25.88 -7.67
CA LEU A 333 17.33 -25.91 -7.82
C LEU A 333 16.89 -27.11 -8.71
N ASP A 334 17.50 -28.29 -8.46
CA ASP A 334 17.15 -29.57 -9.07
C ASP A 334 16.07 -30.26 -8.23
N PRO A 335 14.93 -30.66 -8.85
CA PRO A 335 13.84 -31.29 -8.10
C PRO A 335 14.23 -32.58 -7.37
N ARG A 336 15.19 -33.35 -7.89
CA ARG A 336 15.64 -34.59 -7.25
C ARG A 336 16.36 -34.30 -5.95
N LYS A 337 17.30 -33.35 -5.98
CA LYS A 337 18.08 -32.93 -4.81
C LYS A 337 17.22 -32.26 -3.75
N ILE A 338 16.38 -31.30 -4.17
CA ILE A 338 15.51 -30.58 -3.23
C ILE A 338 14.51 -31.53 -2.55
N ARG A 339 13.95 -32.52 -3.26
CA ARG A 339 13.04 -33.50 -2.63
C ARG A 339 13.74 -34.41 -1.63
N VAL A 340 15.03 -34.68 -1.79
CA VAL A 340 15.82 -35.38 -0.75
C VAL A 340 15.89 -34.51 0.51
N ILE A 341 16.24 -33.23 0.38
CA ILE A 341 16.27 -32.27 1.50
C ILE A 341 14.89 -32.22 2.18
N MET A 342 13.80 -32.08 1.41
CA MET A 342 12.44 -32.03 1.96
C MET A 342 12.08 -33.28 2.78
N ARG A 343 12.49 -34.45 2.31
CA ARG A 343 12.25 -35.74 3.00
C ARG A 343 13.10 -35.84 4.28
N ASP A 344 14.39 -35.54 4.19
CA ASP A 344 15.32 -35.73 5.28
C ASP A 344 15.01 -34.76 6.46
N HIS A 345 14.45 -33.60 6.17
CA HIS A 345 13.95 -32.64 7.16
C HIS A 345 12.49 -32.85 7.57
N GLN A 346 11.81 -33.89 7.09
CA GLN A 346 10.40 -34.22 7.41
C GLN A 346 9.44 -33.05 7.13
N VAL A 347 9.60 -32.40 5.96
CA VAL A 347 8.84 -31.20 5.59
C VAL A 347 7.38 -31.57 5.32
N GLY A 348 6.47 -30.97 6.10
CA GLY A 348 5.02 -31.11 5.94
C GLY A 348 4.44 -30.08 4.98
N SER A 349 4.89 -28.83 5.11
CA SER A 349 4.46 -27.70 4.29
C SER A 349 5.58 -26.66 4.16
N ILE A 350 5.49 -25.82 3.10
CA ILE A 350 6.47 -24.77 2.85
C ILE A 350 5.80 -23.45 2.51
N GLN A 351 6.37 -22.38 3.05
CA GLN A 351 6.18 -21.04 2.52
C GLN A 351 7.25 -20.75 1.46
N ILE A 352 6.83 -20.42 0.24
CA ILE A 352 7.78 -20.07 -0.83
C ILE A 352 8.15 -18.59 -0.76
N ARG A 353 9.45 -18.29 -0.69
CA ARG A 353 10.04 -16.99 -1.00
C ARG A 353 10.88 -17.11 -2.25
N LYS A 354 10.81 -16.12 -3.15
CA LYS A 354 11.57 -16.18 -4.41
C LYS A 354 12.08 -14.82 -4.85
N ARG A 355 13.31 -14.80 -5.38
CA ARG A 355 13.89 -13.65 -6.09
C ARG A 355 14.75 -14.16 -7.25
N GLY A 356 14.64 -13.52 -8.42
CA GLY A 356 15.37 -13.95 -9.62
C GLY A 356 14.86 -15.26 -10.25
N ILE A 357 13.66 -15.72 -9.89
CA ILE A 357 13.00 -16.91 -10.43
C ILE A 357 11.65 -16.51 -11.01
N SER A 358 11.36 -16.93 -12.24
CA SER A 358 10.11 -16.59 -12.95
C SER A 358 8.91 -17.43 -12.52
N GLU A 359 9.13 -18.69 -12.11
CA GLU A 359 8.06 -19.63 -11.72
C GLU A 359 7.20 -19.09 -10.56
N SER A 360 5.89 -19.37 -10.59
CA SER A 360 4.98 -18.97 -9.50
C SER A 360 5.22 -19.78 -8.21
N PRO A 361 4.91 -19.22 -7.01
CA PRO A 361 5.02 -19.97 -5.75
C PRO A 361 4.26 -21.30 -5.78
N VAL A 362 3.06 -21.32 -6.39
CA VAL A 362 2.25 -22.55 -6.53
C VAL A 362 2.95 -23.61 -7.39
N ALA A 363 3.57 -23.19 -8.50
CA ALA A 363 4.33 -24.10 -9.37
C ALA A 363 5.56 -24.66 -8.64
N LEU A 364 6.30 -23.81 -7.92
CA LEU A 364 7.46 -24.22 -7.12
C LEU A 364 7.06 -25.20 -6.02
N THR A 365 5.97 -24.96 -5.30
CA THR A 365 5.45 -25.91 -4.30
C THR A 365 5.15 -27.27 -4.91
N LYS A 366 4.41 -27.32 -6.01
CA LYS A 366 4.10 -28.59 -6.70
C LYS A 366 5.35 -29.32 -7.19
N ARG A 367 6.37 -28.57 -7.63
CA ARG A 367 7.62 -29.09 -8.16
C ARG A 367 8.50 -29.70 -7.08
N PHE A 368 8.65 -29.02 -5.94
CA PHE A 368 9.61 -29.39 -4.90
C PHE A 368 9.00 -30.15 -3.72
N LEU A 369 7.73 -29.88 -3.39
CA LEU A 369 6.98 -30.58 -2.34
C LEU A 369 5.67 -31.17 -2.91
N PRO A 370 5.73 -32.16 -3.81
CA PRO A 370 4.55 -32.75 -4.42
C PRO A 370 3.68 -33.55 -3.45
N LYS A 371 4.23 -33.93 -2.30
CA LYS A 371 3.55 -34.56 -1.18
C LYS A 371 4.23 -34.16 0.13
N SER A 372 3.52 -34.24 1.24
CA SER A 372 4.08 -34.08 2.59
C SER A 372 5.04 -35.23 2.92
N TYR A 373 6.12 -34.92 3.62
CA TYR A 373 7.06 -35.88 4.17
C TYR A 373 7.05 -35.91 5.69
N GLY A 374 6.27 -35.04 6.35
CA GLY A 374 6.12 -34.92 7.80
C GLY A 374 5.11 -33.85 8.14
N ASP A 375 5.26 -33.22 9.29
CA ASP A 375 4.34 -32.20 9.84
C ASP A 375 4.97 -30.82 10.02
N LYS A 376 6.30 -30.72 9.84
CA LYS A 376 7.03 -29.45 10.05
C LYS A 376 6.75 -28.45 8.93
N HIS A 377 6.66 -27.17 9.32
CA HIS A 377 6.53 -26.06 8.39
C HIS A 377 7.83 -25.28 8.25
N PHE A 378 8.28 -25.04 7.02
CA PHE A 378 9.51 -24.33 6.74
C PHE A 378 9.32 -23.25 5.66
N THR A 379 10.30 -22.36 5.56
CA THR A 379 10.44 -21.45 4.42
C THR A 379 11.36 -22.09 3.38
N PHE A 380 10.93 -22.15 2.14
CA PHE A 380 11.78 -22.55 1.02
C PHE A 380 12.05 -21.33 0.14
N ILE A 381 13.33 -20.95 0.04
CA ILE A 381 13.79 -19.83 -0.77
C ILE A 381 14.30 -20.38 -2.10
N ALA A 382 13.64 -20.01 -3.19
CA ALA A 382 14.10 -20.27 -4.56
C ALA A 382 14.74 -18.99 -5.11
N THR A 383 16.04 -19.04 -5.39
CA THR A 383 16.76 -17.83 -5.78
C THR A 383 17.93 -18.14 -6.74
N ARG A 384 18.63 -17.08 -7.13
CA ARG A 384 19.85 -17.18 -7.94
C ARG A 384 21.04 -16.65 -7.14
N VAL A 385 22.18 -17.29 -7.27
CA VAL A 385 23.47 -16.77 -6.84
C VAL A 385 24.44 -16.90 -8.01
N LYS A 386 24.97 -15.77 -8.48
CA LYS A 386 25.71 -15.67 -9.75
C LYS A 386 24.86 -16.25 -10.88
N ASP A 387 25.35 -17.25 -11.59
CA ASP A 387 24.66 -17.92 -12.70
C ASP A 387 23.90 -19.19 -12.28
N SER A 388 23.89 -19.53 -11.00
CA SER A 388 23.30 -20.78 -10.51
C SER A 388 21.97 -20.52 -9.79
N HIS A 389 20.94 -21.28 -10.15
CA HIS A 389 19.69 -21.33 -9.41
C HIS A 389 19.83 -22.30 -8.23
N ILE A 390 19.52 -21.83 -7.03
CA ILE A 390 19.61 -22.59 -5.79
C ILE A 390 18.28 -22.59 -5.04
N GLY A 391 18.08 -23.67 -4.29
CA GLY A 391 17.01 -23.79 -3.30
C GLY A 391 17.60 -23.87 -1.90
N ILE A 392 17.03 -23.11 -0.98
CA ILE A 392 17.44 -23.05 0.42
C ILE A 392 16.25 -23.43 1.27
N LEU A 393 16.39 -24.47 2.07
CA LEU A 393 15.45 -24.78 3.14
C LEU A 393 15.89 -24.01 4.38
N ALA A 394 14.96 -23.26 4.96
CA ALA A 394 15.25 -22.42 6.11
C ALA A 394 14.09 -22.39 7.12
N GLU A 395 14.42 -22.15 8.37
CA GLU A 395 13.48 -21.95 9.47
C GLU A 395 13.37 -20.44 9.77
N LEU A 396 12.13 -19.92 9.81
CA LEU A 396 11.88 -18.53 10.19
C LEU A 396 12.14 -18.40 11.70
N ILE A 397 13.02 -17.48 12.06
CA ILE A 397 13.30 -17.14 13.46
C ILE A 397 12.43 -15.92 13.82
N GLU A 398 11.60 -16.08 14.86
CA GLU A 398 10.74 -15.02 15.41
C GLU A 398 11.52 -14.04 16.29
#